data_8e95a979675f89eca4895bec7cac4056
#
_entry.id   8e95a979675f89eca4895bec7cac4056
#
_cell.length_a   1.000
_cell.length_b   1.000
_cell.length_c   1.000
_cell.angle_alpha   90.00
_cell.angle_beta   90.00
_cell.angle_gamma   90.00
#
_symmetry.space_group_name_H-M   'P 1'
#
loop_
_entity.id
_entity.type
_entity.pdbx_description
1 polymer ?
#
loop_
_entity_poly.entity_id
_entity_poly.type
_entity_poly.pdbx_seq_one_letter_code
_entity_poly.pdbx_strand_id
1 'polypeptide(L)'
;MTAFLFGILSSLAASAIVLVLGLVRGSRPLWWLVAVCSRLTGTGLARVYPHQSSAEGDIARDLDRARWVKVLAGRGNVLTREVFSPLWSGELSPVSVQVLLPDTLTTGDSWLDRRSQDLRMFDPGFTPDLLRNQVRANIDYIAQVTRAQPHVELRVFNLPNTCRVIATDRVAYLTFYSSSSHGRNSPCLYARAPGLLYWIALQQFDVAWTNSSSAHPTP
;
A
#
# COMPACT_ATOMS: atom_id res chain seq x y z
N MET A 1 1.71 -35.24 -46.29
CA MET A 1 0.74 -35.49 -45.18
C MET A 1 1.24 -35.08 -43.81
N THR A 2 2.49 -35.35 -43.45
CA THR A 2 3.08 -35.00 -42.15
C THR A 2 3.07 -33.49 -41.86
N ALA A 3 3.48 -32.65 -42.84
CA ALA A 3 3.52 -31.19 -42.65
C ALA A 3 2.10 -30.56 -42.38
N PHE A 4 1.07 -31.12 -43.02
CA PHE A 4 -0.30 -30.68 -42.79
C PHE A 4 -0.82 -31.03 -41.38
N LEU A 5 -0.47 -32.23 -40.89
CA LEU A 5 -0.80 -32.65 -39.53
C LEU A 5 -0.09 -31.80 -38.47
N PHE A 6 1.21 -31.45 -38.71
CA PHE A 6 1.95 -30.54 -37.82
C PHE A 6 1.35 -29.13 -37.80
N GLY A 7 0.86 -28.63 -38.94
CA GLY A 7 0.17 -27.32 -39.01
C GLY A 7 -1.14 -27.29 -38.20
N ILE A 8 -1.94 -28.35 -38.28
CA ILE A 8 -3.16 -28.47 -37.49
C ILE A 8 -2.84 -28.60 -35.99
N LEU A 9 -1.86 -29.40 -35.60
CA LEU A 9 -1.49 -29.59 -34.19
C LEU A 9 -0.97 -28.28 -33.57
N SER A 10 -0.13 -27.54 -34.30
CA SER A 10 0.38 -26.24 -33.82
C SER A 10 -0.73 -25.19 -33.67
N SER A 11 -1.68 -25.18 -34.61
CA SER A 11 -2.85 -24.27 -34.53
C SER A 11 -3.76 -24.61 -33.35
N LEU A 12 -4.04 -25.87 -33.11
CA LEU A 12 -4.81 -26.35 -31.96
C LEU A 12 -4.11 -26.04 -30.64
N ALA A 13 -2.78 -26.25 -30.57
CA ALA A 13 -1.98 -25.92 -29.39
C ALA A 13 -2.00 -24.40 -29.12
N ALA A 14 -1.82 -23.57 -30.15
CA ALA A 14 -1.91 -22.10 -30.01
C ALA A 14 -3.30 -21.64 -29.56
N SER A 15 -4.36 -22.23 -30.15
CA SER A 15 -5.76 -21.93 -29.75
C SER A 15 -6.04 -22.34 -28.31
N ALA A 16 -5.56 -23.52 -27.89
CA ALA A 16 -5.70 -23.99 -26.51
C ALA A 16 -4.94 -23.08 -25.52
N ILE A 17 -3.74 -22.62 -25.87
CA ILE A 17 -2.96 -21.67 -25.05
C ILE A 17 -3.72 -20.33 -24.91
N VAL A 18 -4.25 -19.79 -26.01
CA VAL A 18 -5.04 -18.55 -25.99
C VAL A 18 -6.32 -18.71 -25.17
N LEU A 19 -7.00 -19.83 -25.27
CA LEU A 19 -8.22 -20.14 -24.53
C LEU A 19 -7.93 -20.31 -23.03
N VAL A 20 -6.85 -20.99 -22.67
CA VAL A 20 -6.38 -21.12 -21.29
C VAL A 20 -5.98 -19.77 -20.73
N LEU A 21 -5.24 -18.94 -21.47
CA LEU A 21 -4.87 -17.58 -21.07
C LEU A 21 -6.12 -16.68 -20.91
N GLY A 22 -7.13 -16.84 -21.75
CA GLY A 22 -8.40 -16.13 -21.67
C GLY A 22 -9.21 -16.53 -20.44
N LEU A 23 -9.33 -17.83 -20.16
CA LEU A 23 -10.02 -18.36 -18.98
C LEU A 23 -9.31 -18.03 -17.67
N VAL A 24 -7.97 -17.88 -17.70
CA VAL A 24 -7.12 -17.61 -16.55
C VAL A 24 -7.06 -16.11 -16.22
N ARG A 25 -7.49 -15.23 -17.14
CA ARG A 25 -7.48 -13.77 -16.96
C ARG A 25 -8.48 -13.35 -15.88
N GLY A 26 -7.99 -13.28 -14.65
CA GLY A 26 -8.77 -12.95 -13.44
C GLY A 26 -8.91 -14.11 -12.46
N SER A 27 -8.38 -15.29 -12.75
CA SER A 27 -8.45 -16.47 -11.91
C SER A 27 -7.22 -16.62 -10.99
N ARG A 28 -7.43 -17.25 -9.82
CA ARG A 28 -6.39 -17.61 -8.85
C ARG A 28 -5.14 -18.30 -9.43
N PRO A 29 -5.23 -19.18 -10.46
CA PRO A 29 -4.07 -19.85 -11.03
C PRO A 29 -3.07 -18.90 -11.72
N LEU A 30 -3.52 -17.80 -12.33
CA LEU A 30 -2.57 -16.83 -12.94
C LEU A 30 -1.69 -16.19 -11.87
N TRP A 31 -2.25 -15.81 -10.76
CA TRP A 31 -1.49 -15.22 -9.66
C TRP A 31 -0.55 -16.23 -9.00
N TRP A 32 -0.88 -17.50 -9.00
CA TRP A 32 0.03 -18.56 -8.56
C TRP A 32 1.26 -18.65 -9.49
N LEU A 33 1.06 -18.63 -10.81
CA LEU A 33 2.16 -18.61 -11.79
C LEU A 33 3.03 -17.37 -11.63
N VAL A 34 2.42 -16.19 -11.49
CA VAL A 34 3.14 -14.92 -11.20
C VAL A 34 3.98 -15.07 -9.93
N ALA A 35 3.42 -15.61 -8.87
CA ALA A 35 4.11 -15.81 -7.60
C ALA A 35 5.29 -16.80 -7.73
N VAL A 36 5.15 -17.87 -8.52
CA VAL A 36 6.23 -18.84 -8.78
C VAL A 36 7.35 -18.18 -9.61
N CYS A 37 7.02 -17.54 -10.73
CA CYS A 37 7.99 -16.81 -11.55
C CYS A 37 8.68 -15.69 -10.73
N SER A 38 7.95 -15.00 -9.90
CA SER A 38 8.45 -13.95 -9.02
C SER A 38 9.43 -14.48 -7.97
N ARG A 39 9.21 -15.69 -7.46
CA ARG A 39 10.19 -16.37 -6.59
C ARG A 39 11.48 -16.71 -7.32
N LEU A 40 11.37 -17.21 -8.54
CA LEU A 40 12.54 -17.56 -9.37
C LEU A 40 13.36 -16.31 -9.74
N THR A 41 12.71 -15.18 -9.98
CA THR A 41 13.37 -13.90 -10.30
C THR A 41 13.76 -13.08 -9.07
N GLY A 42 13.39 -13.50 -7.85
CA GLY A 42 13.67 -12.77 -6.63
C GLY A 42 12.86 -11.48 -6.45
N THR A 43 11.89 -11.19 -7.32
CA THR A 43 11.09 -9.94 -7.25
C THR A 43 10.14 -9.91 -6.07
N GLY A 44 9.63 -11.07 -5.64
CA GLY A 44 8.70 -11.19 -4.52
C GLY A 44 7.27 -10.74 -4.82
N LEU A 45 6.94 -10.36 -6.07
CA LEU A 45 5.58 -9.98 -6.45
C LEU A 45 4.64 -11.17 -6.35
N ALA A 46 3.60 -11.06 -5.52
CA ALA A 46 2.62 -12.13 -5.35
C ALA A 46 1.28 -11.80 -6.03
N ARG A 47 0.89 -10.52 -6.07
CA ARG A 47 -0.36 -10.08 -6.68
C ARG A 47 -0.33 -8.59 -7.03
N VAL A 48 -1.13 -8.20 -8.03
CA VAL A 48 -1.46 -6.81 -8.33
C VAL A 48 -2.96 -6.63 -8.19
N TYR A 49 -3.37 -5.63 -7.43
CA TYR A 49 -4.75 -5.23 -7.29
C TYR A 49 -5.00 -3.98 -8.14
N PRO A 50 -6.08 -3.94 -8.94
CA PRO A 50 -6.45 -2.73 -9.71
C PRO A 50 -6.69 -1.53 -8.80
N HIS A 51 -7.25 -1.77 -7.61
CA HIS A 51 -7.54 -0.77 -6.59
C HIS A 51 -7.09 -1.27 -5.22
N GLN A 52 -6.57 -0.37 -4.39
CA GLN A 52 -6.15 -0.72 -3.03
C GLN A 52 -7.30 -1.27 -2.17
N SER A 53 -8.53 -0.78 -2.40
CA SER A 53 -9.72 -1.31 -1.72
C SER A 53 -9.94 -2.82 -1.96
N SER A 54 -9.51 -3.35 -3.09
CA SER A 54 -9.59 -4.79 -3.38
C SER A 54 -8.58 -5.62 -2.57
N ALA A 55 -7.61 -5.00 -1.91
CA ALA A 55 -6.62 -5.64 -1.06
C ALA A 55 -7.01 -5.66 0.43
N GLU A 56 -8.10 -4.98 0.83
CA GLU A 56 -8.46 -4.78 2.24
C GLU A 56 -8.58 -6.09 3.02
N GLY A 57 -9.20 -7.12 2.44
CA GLY A 57 -9.34 -8.43 3.09
C GLY A 57 -8.02 -9.19 3.25
N ASP A 58 -7.06 -9.00 2.32
CA ASP A 58 -5.73 -9.59 2.45
C ASP A 58 -4.89 -8.78 3.46
N ILE A 59 -5.00 -7.46 3.48
CA ILE A 59 -4.37 -6.59 4.48
C ILE A 59 -4.82 -6.97 5.90
N ALA A 60 -6.14 -7.12 6.13
CA ALA A 60 -6.67 -7.51 7.44
C ALA A 60 -6.08 -8.84 7.93
N ARG A 61 -6.02 -9.85 7.05
CA ARG A 61 -5.45 -11.16 7.37
C ARG A 61 -3.95 -11.11 7.66
N ASP A 62 -3.22 -10.26 6.96
CA ASP A 62 -1.79 -10.14 7.15
C ASP A 62 -1.44 -9.32 8.39
N LEU A 63 -2.27 -8.34 8.76
CA LEU A 63 -2.18 -7.61 10.04
C LEU A 63 -2.43 -8.54 11.24
N ASP A 64 -3.41 -9.43 11.16
CA ASP A 64 -3.71 -10.43 12.21
C ASP A 64 -2.50 -11.31 12.57
N ARG A 65 -1.58 -11.51 11.63
CA ARG A 65 -0.41 -12.37 11.79
C ARG A 65 0.90 -11.59 11.91
N ALA A 66 0.84 -10.29 11.99
CA ALA A 66 2.00 -9.43 11.95
C ALA A 66 2.74 -9.40 13.30
N ARG A 67 4.06 -9.56 13.27
CA ARG A 67 4.92 -9.30 14.42
C ARG A 67 5.21 -7.81 14.59
N TRP A 68 5.30 -7.09 13.50
CA TRP A 68 5.41 -5.64 13.48
C TRP A 68 4.68 -5.08 12.25
N VAL A 69 4.29 -3.81 12.34
CA VAL A 69 3.57 -3.10 11.28
C VAL A 69 4.24 -1.75 11.01
N LYS A 70 4.49 -1.46 9.74
CA LYS A 70 4.99 -0.15 9.27
C LYS A 70 4.00 0.42 8.27
N VAL A 71 3.58 1.68 8.48
CA VAL A 71 2.64 2.36 7.58
C VAL A 71 3.14 3.74 7.21
N LEU A 72 3.34 3.97 5.91
CA LEU A 72 3.55 5.30 5.31
C LEU A 72 2.31 5.65 4.50
N ALA A 73 1.59 6.70 4.85
CA ALA A 73 0.35 7.09 4.19
C ALA A 73 0.27 8.59 3.93
N GLY A 74 -0.31 8.96 2.77
CA GLY A 74 -0.45 10.36 2.38
C GLY A 74 -1.61 11.11 3.03
N ARG A 75 -2.64 10.42 3.54
CA ARG A 75 -3.79 11.04 4.21
C ARG A 75 -4.14 10.35 5.54
N GLY A 76 -3.96 9.05 5.62
CA GLY A 76 -4.24 8.28 6.82
C GLY A 76 -5.68 7.78 6.98
N ASN A 77 -6.62 8.15 6.12
CA ASN A 77 -8.03 7.74 6.27
C ASN A 77 -8.25 6.21 6.35
N VAL A 78 -7.35 5.43 5.76
CA VAL A 78 -7.38 3.96 5.85
C VAL A 78 -7.06 3.50 7.27
N LEU A 79 -6.20 4.24 7.99
CA LEU A 79 -5.76 3.90 9.33
C LEU A 79 -6.86 4.05 10.40
N THR A 80 -7.83 4.93 10.15
CA THR A 80 -8.93 5.21 11.10
C THR A 80 -10.18 4.38 10.81
N ARG A 81 -10.08 3.36 9.94
CA ARG A 81 -11.21 2.54 9.48
C ARG A 81 -10.99 1.06 9.72
N GLU A 82 -12.03 0.28 9.49
CA GLU A 82 -12.28 -1.14 9.76
C GLU A 82 -11.05 -2.07 9.76
N VAL A 83 -10.20 -1.98 8.74
CA VAL A 83 -9.04 -2.89 8.58
C VAL A 83 -7.99 -2.71 9.69
N PHE A 84 -7.82 -1.48 10.21
CA PHE A 84 -6.86 -1.16 11.26
C PHE A 84 -7.50 -1.06 12.65
N SER A 85 -8.84 -1.11 12.74
CA SER A 85 -9.55 -1.00 14.01
C SER A 85 -9.09 -2.02 15.06
N PRO A 86 -8.88 -3.32 14.72
CA PRO A 86 -8.40 -4.31 15.68
C PRO A 86 -6.99 -4.01 16.24
N LEU A 87 -6.17 -3.29 15.45
CA LEU A 87 -4.84 -2.84 15.89
C LEU A 87 -4.95 -1.72 16.94
N TRP A 88 -5.90 -0.81 16.75
CA TRP A 88 -6.11 0.33 17.65
C TRP A 88 -6.92 -0.02 18.90
N SER A 89 -7.79 -1.02 18.82
CA SER A 89 -8.55 -1.53 19.99
C SER A 89 -7.70 -2.42 20.91
N GLY A 90 -6.50 -2.84 20.46
CA GLY A 90 -5.65 -3.76 21.21
C GLY A 90 -6.03 -5.24 21.06
N GLU A 91 -6.97 -5.57 20.14
CA GLU A 91 -7.26 -6.96 19.77
C GLU A 91 -6.06 -7.63 19.10
N LEU A 92 -5.30 -6.84 18.29
CA LEU A 92 -4.02 -7.25 17.72
C LEU A 92 -2.89 -6.57 18.49
N SER A 93 -1.89 -7.35 18.90
CA SER A 93 -0.78 -6.86 19.73
C SER A 93 0.59 -7.16 19.09
N PRO A 94 0.93 -6.55 17.96
CA PRO A 94 2.27 -6.65 17.40
C PRO A 94 3.30 -6.02 18.34
N VAL A 95 4.55 -6.45 18.22
CA VAL A 95 5.66 -5.94 19.05
C VAL A 95 5.92 -4.45 18.80
N SER A 96 5.68 -3.98 17.58
CA SER A 96 5.90 -2.58 17.18
C SER A 96 4.97 -2.18 16.04
N VAL A 97 4.44 -0.96 16.12
CA VAL A 97 3.66 -0.30 15.07
C VAL A 97 4.27 1.07 14.81
N GLN A 98 4.70 1.31 13.60
CA GLN A 98 5.28 2.58 13.17
C GLN A 98 4.39 3.22 12.10
N VAL A 99 3.92 4.44 12.36
CA VAL A 99 3.03 5.19 11.47
C VAL A 99 3.69 6.49 11.04
N LEU A 100 3.68 6.74 9.73
CA LEU A 100 4.12 7.99 9.11
C LEU A 100 2.96 8.66 8.39
N LEU A 101 2.67 9.90 8.78
CA LEU A 101 1.69 10.78 8.13
C LEU A 101 2.36 12.10 7.71
N PRO A 102 1.80 12.82 6.72
CA PRO A 102 2.35 14.11 6.34
C PRO A 102 2.27 15.13 7.46
N ASP A 103 3.28 16.00 7.54
CA ASP A 103 3.27 17.15 8.43
C ASP A 103 2.19 18.16 8.01
N THR A 104 1.31 18.52 8.95
CA THR A 104 0.23 19.49 8.73
C THR A 104 0.61 20.92 9.16
N LEU A 105 1.75 21.11 9.83
CA LEU A 105 2.21 22.40 10.32
C LEU A 105 3.02 23.15 9.29
N THR A 106 3.74 22.44 8.42
CA THR A 106 4.48 23.06 7.32
C THR A 106 3.51 23.71 6.34
N THR A 107 3.67 25.02 6.13
CA THR A 107 2.89 25.82 5.18
C THR A 107 3.76 26.26 4.01
N GLY A 108 3.13 26.64 2.91
CA GLY A 108 3.81 27.08 1.69
C GLY A 108 4.06 25.92 0.72
N ASP A 109 5.30 25.62 0.37
CA ASP A 109 5.62 24.55 -0.59
C ASP A 109 5.71 23.17 0.08
N SER A 110 4.67 22.79 0.84
CA SER A 110 4.58 21.47 1.46
C SER A 110 4.12 20.39 0.47
N TRP A 111 4.42 19.12 0.78
CA TRP A 111 3.88 18.00 0.00
C TRP A 111 2.35 17.99 0.00
N LEU A 112 1.71 18.35 1.12
CA LEU A 112 0.24 18.42 1.22
C LEU A 112 -0.35 19.47 0.26
N ASP A 113 0.28 20.63 0.12
CA ASP A 113 -0.18 21.69 -0.77
C ASP A 113 -0.10 21.24 -2.24
N ARG A 114 1.04 20.66 -2.63
CA ARG A 114 1.22 20.08 -3.98
C ARG A 114 0.21 18.97 -4.25
N ARG A 115 0.04 18.04 -3.32
CA ARG A 115 -0.92 16.93 -3.47
C ARG A 115 -2.37 17.41 -3.55
N SER A 116 -2.73 18.46 -2.84
CA SER A 116 -4.07 19.04 -2.94
C SER A 116 -4.35 19.65 -4.30
N GLN A 117 -3.34 20.27 -4.92
CA GLN A 117 -3.43 20.80 -6.28
C GLN A 117 -3.67 19.68 -7.30
N ASP A 118 -2.94 18.56 -7.21
CA ASP A 118 -3.17 17.38 -8.06
C ASP A 118 -4.61 16.86 -7.91
N LEU A 119 -5.10 16.75 -6.68
CA LEU A 119 -6.44 16.26 -6.40
C LEU A 119 -7.54 17.17 -6.95
N ARG A 120 -7.34 18.49 -6.91
CA ARG A 120 -8.30 19.48 -7.45
C ARG A 120 -8.53 19.35 -8.95
N MET A 121 -7.60 18.79 -9.68
CA MET A 121 -7.76 18.61 -11.14
C MET A 121 -8.90 17.67 -11.50
N PHE A 122 -9.24 16.71 -10.63
CA PHE A 122 -10.36 15.79 -10.85
C PHE A 122 -11.45 15.87 -9.78
N ASP A 123 -11.18 16.50 -8.63
CA ASP A 123 -12.12 16.76 -7.55
C ASP A 123 -12.05 18.25 -7.14
N PRO A 124 -12.78 19.15 -7.84
CA PRO A 124 -12.69 20.60 -7.62
C PRO A 124 -13.04 21.04 -6.18
N GLY A 125 -13.83 20.24 -5.45
CA GLY A 125 -14.14 20.48 -4.03
C GLY A 125 -12.99 20.21 -3.08
N PHE A 126 -11.89 19.62 -3.57
CA PHE A 126 -10.75 19.24 -2.73
C PHE A 126 -9.80 20.42 -2.56
N THR A 127 -9.86 21.08 -1.41
CA THR A 127 -9.00 22.22 -1.09
C THR A 127 -7.78 21.80 -0.26
N PRO A 128 -6.68 22.61 -0.23
CA PRO A 128 -5.53 22.36 0.65
C PRO A 128 -5.93 22.24 2.11
N ASP A 129 -6.83 23.11 2.58
CA ASP A 129 -7.31 23.09 3.96
C ASP A 129 -8.11 21.83 4.27
N LEU A 130 -8.93 21.36 3.33
CA LEU A 130 -9.67 20.11 3.49
C LEU A 130 -8.72 18.92 3.68
N LEU A 131 -7.69 18.82 2.82
CA LEU A 131 -6.69 17.74 2.94
C LEU A 131 -5.93 17.84 4.26
N ARG A 132 -5.47 19.04 4.61
CA ARG A 132 -4.72 19.32 5.84
C ARG A 132 -5.54 18.97 7.08
N ASN A 133 -6.82 19.36 7.13
CA ASN A 133 -7.72 19.06 8.24
C ASN A 133 -8.00 17.55 8.36
N GLN A 134 -8.14 16.85 7.24
CA GLN A 134 -8.31 15.39 7.26
C GLN A 134 -7.06 14.67 7.79
N VAL A 135 -5.86 15.10 7.39
CA VAL A 135 -4.60 14.54 7.90
C VAL A 135 -4.46 14.84 9.39
N ARG A 136 -4.75 16.06 9.82
CA ARG A 136 -4.69 16.46 11.23
C ARG A 136 -5.63 15.60 12.10
N ALA A 137 -6.88 15.41 11.68
CA ALA A 137 -7.83 14.56 12.40
C ALA A 137 -7.32 13.11 12.54
N ASN A 138 -6.66 12.57 11.50
CA ASN A 138 -6.06 11.24 11.57
C ASN A 138 -4.83 11.20 12.47
N ILE A 139 -3.99 12.24 12.47
CA ILE A 139 -2.86 12.39 13.40
C ILE A 139 -3.38 12.40 14.84
N ASP A 140 -4.38 13.24 15.14
CA ASP A 140 -4.95 13.38 16.49
C ASP A 140 -5.53 12.04 16.99
N TYR A 141 -6.22 11.32 16.11
CA TYR A 141 -6.74 9.98 16.42
C TYR A 141 -5.61 8.99 16.77
N ILE A 142 -4.60 8.85 15.90
CA ILE A 142 -3.48 7.93 16.15
C ILE A 142 -2.66 8.38 17.36
N ALA A 143 -2.52 9.69 17.59
CA ALA A 143 -1.85 10.22 18.76
C ALA A 143 -2.55 9.85 20.09
N GLN A 144 -3.87 9.73 20.10
CA GLN A 144 -4.60 9.19 21.25
C GLN A 144 -4.28 7.71 21.47
N VAL A 145 -4.19 6.93 20.39
CA VAL A 145 -3.80 5.52 20.45
C VAL A 145 -2.39 5.35 21.01
N THR A 146 -1.42 6.18 20.57
CA THR A 146 -0.02 6.10 21.05
C THR A 146 0.11 6.33 22.55
N ARG A 147 -0.77 7.15 23.13
CA ARG A 147 -0.79 7.37 24.60
C ARG A 147 -1.22 6.13 25.37
N ALA A 148 -2.13 5.33 24.80
CA ALA A 148 -2.63 4.11 25.43
C ALA A 148 -1.77 2.87 25.10
N GLN A 149 -1.02 2.91 23.99
CA GLN A 149 -0.27 1.77 23.45
C GLN A 149 1.20 2.16 23.18
N PRO A 150 2.13 1.95 24.12
CA PRO A 150 3.53 2.39 24.01
C PRO A 150 4.31 1.78 22.84
N HIS A 151 3.84 0.67 22.27
CA HIS A 151 4.44 0.01 21.11
C HIS A 151 4.04 0.65 19.77
N VAL A 152 3.15 1.64 19.79
CA VAL A 152 2.72 2.42 18.62
C VAL A 152 3.48 3.74 18.59
N GLU A 153 4.20 4.01 17.51
CA GLU A 153 4.94 5.26 17.29
C GLU A 153 4.39 5.99 16.08
N LEU A 154 4.07 7.27 16.25
CA LEU A 154 3.61 8.17 15.20
C LEU A 154 4.65 9.24 14.92
N ARG A 155 5.05 9.40 13.67
CA ARG A 155 5.89 10.50 13.17
C ARG A 155 5.26 11.20 11.99
N VAL A 156 5.71 12.43 11.74
CA VAL A 156 5.27 13.23 10.60
C VAL A 156 6.42 13.55 9.65
N PHE A 157 6.13 13.59 8.34
CA PHE A 157 7.12 13.85 7.30
C PHE A 157 6.67 14.95 6.35
N ASN A 158 7.64 15.67 5.76
CA ASN A 158 7.42 16.64 4.68
C ASN A 158 8.32 16.31 3.48
N LEU A 159 8.20 15.12 2.96
CA LEU A 159 8.91 14.65 1.76
C LEU A 159 7.92 14.39 0.63
N PRO A 160 8.33 14.54 -0.64
CA PRO A 160 7.53 14.07 -1.77
C PRO A 160 7.17 12.60 -1.57
N ASN A 161 5.88 12.31 -1.54
CA ASN A 161 5.39 10.96 -1.32
C ASN A 161 4.51 10.49 -2.47
N THR A 162 5.00 9.54 -3.25
CA THR A 162 4.33 9.02 -4.44
C THR A 162 3.57 7.73 -4.17
N CYS A 163 3.76 7.10 -3.02
CA CYS A 163 3.12 5.83 -2.70
C CYS A 163 2.72 5.73 -1.23
N ARG A 164 1.78 4.83 -0.97
CA ARG A 164 1.49 4.30 0.37
C ARG A 164 2.25 3.00 0.54
N VAL A 165 2.82 2.81 1.72
CA VAL A 165 3.39 1.53 2.14
C VAL A 165 2.60 1.03 3.34
N ILE A 166 2.17 -0.23 3.31
CA ILE A 166 1.73 -1.00 4.48
C ILE A 166 2.59 -2.24 4.49
N ALA A 167 3.44 -2.41 5.49
CA ALA A 167 4.35 -3.53 5.56
C ALA A 167 4.30 -4.24 6.92
N THR A 168 4.53 -5.55 6.88
CA THR A 168 4.68 -6.42 8.05
C THR A 168 5.99 -7.19 7.93
N ASP A 169 6.31 -8.04 8.89
CA ASP A 169 7.47 -8.93 8.85
C ASP A 169 7.47 -9.93 7.66
N ARG A 170 6.35 -10.07 6.94
CA ARG A 170 6.19 -11.08 5.88
C ARG A 170 5.80 -10.52 4.53
N VAL A 171 5.13 -9.38 4.51
CA VAL A 171 4.54 -8.83 3.29
C VAL A 171 4.59 -7.31 3.25
N ALA A 172 4.49 -6.75 2.06
CA ALA A 172 4.30 -5.32 1.86
C ALA A 172 3.27 -5.03 0.77
N TYR A 173 2.48 -4.00 0.99
CA TYR A 173 1.52 -3.42 0.05
C TYR A 173 2.02 -2.05 -0.38
N LEU A 174 2.31 -1.89 -1.67
CA LEU A 174 2.70 -0.61 -2.27
C LEU A 174 1.56 -0.10 -3.13
N THR A 175 0.96 1.02 -2.73
CA THR A 175 -0.09 1.68 -3.50
C THR A 175 0.46 2.95 -4.12
N PHE A 176 0.57 3.00 -5.43
CA PHE A 176 1.08 4.18 -6.14
C PHE A 176 -0.03 5.20 -6.37
N TYR A 177 0.18 6.42 -5.89
CA TYR A 177 -0.82 7.48 -6.06
C TYR A 177 -0.89 7.91 -7.53
N SER A 178 -2.09 7.89 -8.07
CA SER A 178 -2.38 8.47 -9.37
C SER A 178 -2.74 9.94 -9.22
N SER A 179 -2.42 10.75 -10.24
CA SER A 179 -2.90 12.14 -10.36
C SER A 179 -4.40 12.21 -10.68
N SER A 180 -5.01 11.12 -11.14
CA SER A 180 -6.40 11.05 -11.60
C SER A 180 -7.34 10.30 -10.65
N SER A 181 -6.87 9.88 -9.46
CA SER A 181 -7.71 9.15 -8.51
C SER A 181 -7.27 9.30 -7.05
N HIS A 182 -8.20 9.06 -6.14
CA HIS A 182 -7.87 8.93 -4.72
C HIS A 182 -7.08 7.64 -4.45
N GLY A 183 -6.19 7.66 -3.47
CA GLY A 183 -5.30 6.54 -3.14
C GLY A 183 -6.01 5.19 -2.90
N ARG A 184 -7.30 5.19 -2.50
CA ARG A 184 -8.11 3.97 -2.35
C ARG A 184 -8.37 3.29 -3.71
N ASN A 185 -8.47 4.09 -4.77
CA ASN A 185 -8.73 3.64 -6.14
C ASN A 185 -7.45 3.50 -6.97
N SER A 186 -6.30 3.63 -6.34
CA SER A 186 -5.00 3.50 -7.01
C SER A 186 -4.51 2.04 -7.01
N PRO A 187 -3.72 1.64 -8.02
CA PRO A 187 -3.16 0.29 -8.10
C PRO A 187 -2.30 -0.06 -6.89
N CYS A 188 -2.38 -1.31 -6.44
CA CYS A 188 -1.64 -1.80 -5.29
C CYS A 188 -0.90 -3.08 -5.63
N LEU A 189 0.42 -3.10 -5.36
CA LEU A 189 1.25 -4.28 -5.46
C LEU A 189 1.31 -4.99 -4.11
N TYR A 190 1.13 -6.29 -4.11
CA TYR A 190 1.32 -7.17 -2.96
C TYR A 190 2.63 -7.94 -3.15
N ALA A 191 3.59 -7.69 -2.29
CA ALA A 191 4.91 -8.29 -2.30
C ALA A 191 5.17 -9.13 -1.05
N ARG A 192 5.89 -10.23 -1.20
CA ARG A 192 6.27 -11.12 -0.09
C ARG A 192 7.76 -11.03 0.23
N ALA A 193 8.07 -11.16 1.50
CA ALA A 193 9.44 -11.36 1.98
C ALA A 193 9.92 -12.80 1.68
N PRO A 194 11.22 -12.99 1.43
CA PRO A 194 12.20 -12.00 1.02
C PRO A 194 12.11 -11.75 -0.49
N GLY A 195 11.81 -10.53 -0.91
CA GLY A 195 11.74 -10.18 -2.32
C GLY A 195 12.15 -8.74 -2.55
N LEU A 196 12.62 -8.42 -3.77
CA LEU A 196 13.10 -7.08 -4.11
C LEU A 196 12.04 -6.00 -3.84
N LEU A 197 10.78 -6.22 -4.25
CA LEU A 197 9.70 -5.26 -4.03
C LEU A 197 9.36 -5.08 -2.55
N TYR A 198 9.47 -6.13 -1.74
CA TYR A 198 9.34 -6.04 -0.30
C TYR A 198 10.42 -5.14 0.30
N TRP A 199 11.68 -5.32 -0.09
CA TRP A 199 12.79 -4.49 0.36
C TRP A 199 12.68 -3.05 -0.10
N ILE A 200 12.24 -2.80 -1.34
CA ILE A 200 11.95 -1.46 -1.84
C ILE A 200 10.88 -0.78 -0.97
N ALA A 201 9.81 -1.49 -0.60
CA ALA A 201 8.78 -0.95 0.28
C ALA A 201 9.33 -0.55 1.65
N LEU A 202 10.15 -1.41 2.27
CA LEU A 202 10.80 -1.10 3.54
C LEU A 202 11.76 0.09 3.41
N GLN A 203 12.56 0.14 2.35
CA GLN A 203 13.49 1.24 2.12
C GLN A 203 12.76 2.58 1.94
N GLN A 204 11.63 2.60 1.21
CA GLN A 204 10.79 3.80 1.09
C GLN A 204 10.27 4.27 2.46
N PHE A 205 9.82 3.34 3.30
CA PHE A 205 9.42 3.65 4.65
C PHE A 205 10.59 4.18 5.49
N ASP A 206 11.73 3.48 5.50
CA ASP A 206 12.87 3.80 6.36
C ASP A 206 13.52 5.15 5.99
N VAL A 207 13.60 5.50 4.70
CA VAL A 207 14.02 6.83 4.25
C VAL A 207 13.10 7.92 4.80
N ALA A 208 11.78 7.72 4.69
CA ALA A 208 10.82 8.67 5.22
C ALA A 208 10.85 8.74 6.75
N TRP A 209 11.07 7.60 7.43
CA TRP A 209 11.17 7.52 8.88
C TRP A 209 12.39 8.27 9.43
N THR A 210 13.55 8.09 8.80
CA THR A 210 14.79 8.77 9.19
C THR A 210 14.71 10.28 9.02
N ASN A 211 13.94 10.75 8.03
CA ASN A 211 13.75 12.18 7.75
C ASN A 211 12.43 12.73 8.34
N SER A 212 11.87 12.05 9.31
CA SER A 212 10.64 12.46 9.99
C SER A 212 10.90 13.03 11.37
N SER A 213 9.89 13.75 11.91
CA SER A 213 9.88 14.27 13.27
C SER A 213 8.78 13.63 14.09
N SER A 214 8.89 13.64 15.43
CA SER A 214 7.81 13.21 16.30
C SER A 214 6.55 14.03 16.03
N ALA A 215 5.39 13.39 16.03
CA ALA A 215 4.10 14.06 15.84
C ALA A 215 3.70 14.93 17.04
N HIS A 216 4.37 14.76 18.20
CA HIS A 216 4.18 15.58 19.36
C HIS A 216 5.43 16.42 19.60
N PRO A 217 5.32 17.76 19.71
CA PRO A 217 6.37 18.53 20.35
C PRO A 217 6.55 17.95 21.75
N THR A 218 7.80 17.64 22.09
CA THR A 218 8.15 17.30 23.48
C THR A 218 7.63 18.39 24.40
N PRO A 219 6.93 18.09 25.52
CA PRO A 219 6.41 19.09 26.42
C PRO A 219 7.50 20.01 26.96
#